data_4ce4de0049c6881556f658d6f2ea9322
#
_entry.id   4ce4de0049c6881556f658d6f2ea9322
#
_cell.length_a   1.000
_cell.length_b   1.000
_cell.length_c   1.000
_cell.angle_alpha   90.00
_cell.angle_beta   90.00
_cell.angle_gamma   90.00
#
_symmetry.space_group_name_H-M   'P 1'
#
loop_
_entity.id
_entity.type
_entity.pdbx_description
1 polymer ?
#
loop_
_entity_poly.entity_id
_entity_poly.type
_entity_poly.pdbx_seq_one_letter_code
_entity_poly.pdbx_strand_id
1 'polypeptide(L)'
;LQVQLDVFSSRDVTYGLTLLEEYLHQILKKKKYSYNDLLIINLYFVCCAIGLEDKTYFEELSKKVLLYIDYSDNERIYILERILIGILTQVKIEDYLIYTKVFREITESTNNFQHKPVIYAFEAKYYLKVEKDCKKAEQSYNKAIEFANMLNDKVLADNLIKEKELDLIDIPSI
;
A
#
# COMPACT_ATOMS: atom_id res chain seq x y z
N LEU A 1 -11.33 2.38 16.84
CA LEU A 1 -12.70 1.95 16.52
C LEU A 1 -13.67 3.13 16.47
N GLN A 2 -13.68 4.02 17.48
CA GLN A 2 -14.63 5.15 17.53
C GLN A 2 -14.45 6.09 16.32
N VAL A 3 -13.23 6.54 16.05
CA VAL A 3 -12.96 7.41 14.89
C VAL A 3 -13.37 6.75 13.57
N GLN A 4 -13.12 5.46 13.42
CA GLN A 4 -13.53 4.72 12.22
C GLN A 4 -15.06 4.65 12.09
N LEU A 5 -15.77 4.44 13.19
CA LEU A 5 -17.23 4.49 13.21
C LEU A 5 -17.75 5.91 12.90
N ASP A 6 -17.11 6.93 13.45
CA ASP A 6 -17.51 8.32 13.24
C ASP A 6 -17.32 8.75 11.79
N VAL A 7 -16.18 8.35 11.14
CA VAL A 7 -15.92 8.66 9.72
C VAL A 7 -16.87 7.92 8.77
N PHE A 8 -17.14 6.63 9.01
CA PHE A 8 -17.89 5.81 8.05
C PHE A 8 -19.36 5.55 8.42
N SER A 9 -19.75 5.77 9.67
CA SER A 9 -21.11 5.44 10.16
C SER A 9 -21.85 6.63 10.73
N SER A 10 -21.15 7.73 11.03
CA SER A 10 -21.81 8.91 11.56
C SER A 10 -22.52 9.68 10.44
N ARG A 11 -23.63 10.33 10.78
CA ARG A 11 -24.31 11.27 9.88
C ARG A 11 -23.49 12.56 9.65
N ASP A 12 -22.44 12.76 10.43
CA ASP A 12 -21.55 13.93 10.36
C ASP A 12 -20.13 13.50 10.03
N VAL A 13 -19.87 13.27 8.74
CA VAL A 13 -18.54 12.92 8.21
C VAL A 13 -17.53 14.02 8.55
N THR A 14 -17.94 15.29 8.52
CA THR A 14 -17.06 16.44 8.79
C THR A 14 -16.50 16.39 10.20
N TYR A 15 -17.32 16.05 11.19
CA TYR A 15 -16.85 15.88 12.57
C TYR A 15 -15.85 14.75 12.71
N GLY A 16 -16.12 13.59 12.06
CA GLY A 16 -15.20 12.46 12.06
C GLY A 16 -13.84 12.80 11.45
N LEU A 17 -13.82 13.55 10.35
CA LEU A 17 -12.58 13.99 9.69
C LEU A 17 -11.81 15.02 10.57
N THR A 18 -12.50 15.95 11.21
CA THR A 18 -11.87 16.89 12.16
C THR A 18 -11.17 16.15 13.31
N LEU A 19 -11.83 15.13 13.88
CA LEU A 19 -11.21 14.29 14.91
C LEU A 19 -10.01 13.51 14.37
N LEU A 20 -10.08 13.01 13.15
CA LEU A 20 -8.98 12.31 12.48
C LEU A 20 -7.75 13.21 12.38
N GLU A 21 -7.91 14.45 11.91
CA GLU A 21 -6.84 15.43 11.83
C GLU A 21 -6.21 15.74 13.20
N GLU A 22 -7.01 15.95 14.23
CA GLU A 22 -6.53 16.17 15.59
C GLU A 22 -5.64 15.02 16.09
N TYR A 23 -6.06 13.77 15.84
CA TYR A 23 -5.27 12.59 16.18
C TYR A 23 -3.97 12.50 15.36
N LEU A 24 -4.00 12.82 14.06
CA LEU A 24 -2.83 12.82 13.21
C LEU A 24 -1.78 13.82 13.70
N HIS A 25 -2.19 15.02 14.09
CA HIS A 25 -1.29 16.01 14.69
C HIS A 25 -0.60 15.51 15.97
N GLN A 26 -1.29 14.70 16.78
CA GLN A 26 -0.69 14.09 17.97
C GLN A 26 0.26 12.96 17.59
N ILE A 27 -0.12 12.11 16.62
CA ILE A 27 0.68 10.99 16.14
C ILE A 27 2.01 11.47 15.53
N LEU A 28 1.98 12.53 14.73
CA LEU A 28 3.18 13.11 14.10
C LEU A 28 4.25 13.54 15.08
N LYS A 29 3.88 13.87 16.33
CA LYS A 29 4.81 14.26 17.40
C LYS A 29 5.44 13.06 18.13
N LYS A 30 4.91 11.84 17.93
CA LYS A 30 5.38 10.63 18.61
C LYS A 30 6.67 10.09 17.99
N LYS A 31 7.50 9.48 18.82
CA LYS A 31 8.73 8.75 18.39
C LYS A 31 8.47 7.27 18.12
N LYS A 32 7.37 6.72 18.62
CA LYS A 32 6.94 5.35 18.39
C LYS A 32 5.43 5.34 18.22
N TYR A 33 4.95 4.45 17.36
CA TYR A 33 3.53 4.28 17.10
C TYR A 33 2.99 3.07 17.86
N SER A 34 1.88 3.25 18.57
CA SER A 34 1.09 2.15 19.11
C SER A 34 0.26 1.51 17.99
N TYR A 35 -0.34 0.36 18.26
CA TYR A 35 -1.28 -0.27 17.33
C TYR A 35 -2.45 0.68 16.97
N ASN A 36 -2.99 1.40 17.95
CA ASN A 36 -4.06 2.36 17.70
C ASN A 36 -3.59 3.53 16.79
N ASP A 37 -2.36 3.99 16.93
CA ASP A 37 -1.81 5.01 16.02
C ASP A 37 -1.74 4.50 14.59
N LEU A 38 -1.32 3.25 14.39
CA LEU A 38 -1.30 2.63 13.07
C LEU A 38 -2.71 2.47 12.48
N LEU A 39 -3.72 2.15 13.29
CA LEU A 39 -5.11 2.12 12.83
C LEU A 39 -5.59 3.50 12.34
N ILE A 40 -5.24 4.57 13.05
CA ILE A 40 -5.56 5.95 12.66
C ILE A 40 -4.84 6.33 11.35
N ILE A 41 -3.55 5.99 11.22
CA ILE A 41 -2.77 6.23 10.00
C ILE A 41 -3.39 5.47 8.82
N ASN A 42 -3.75 4.21 9.01
CA ASN A 42 -4.42 3.42 7.97
C ASN A 42 -5.76 4.06 7.55
N LEU A 43 -6.55 4.51 8.51
CA LEU A 43 -7.81 5.19 8.24
C LEU A 43 -7.60 6.46 7.41
N TYR A 44 -6.62 7.28 7.76
CA TYR A 44 -6.27 8.47 6.99
C TYR A 44 -5.89 8.13 5.55
N PHE A 45 -5.04 7.11 5.34
CA PHE A 45 -4.69 6.69 3.97
C PHE A 45 -5.89 6.19 3.17
N VAL A 46 -6.84 5.52 3.81
CA VAL A 46 -8.10 5.14 3.16
C VAL A 46 -8.92 6.39 2.79
N CYS A 47 -9.04 7.36 3.70
CA CYS A 47 -9.75 8.62 3.42
C CYS A 47 -9.11 9.40 2.25
N CYS A 48 -7.78 9.46 2.18
CA CYS A 48 -7.08 10.05 1.05
C CYS A 48 -7.36 9.29 -0.27
N ALA A 49 -7.38 7.96 -0.23
CA ALA A 49 -7.60 7.13 -1.41
C ALA A 49 -9.00 7.31 -2.02
N ILE A 50 -10.01 7.55 -1.19
CA ILE A 50 -11.41 7.77 -1.61
C ILE A 50 -11.77 9.26 -1.76
N GLY A 51 -10.80 10.16 -1.60
CA GLY A 51 -10.98 11.60 -1.80
C GLY A 51 -11.75 12.32 -0.69
N LEU A 52 -11.84 11.75 0.51
CA LEU A 52 -12.44 12.39 1.68
C LEU A 52 -11.45 13.30 2.41
N GLU A 53 -10.15 13.05 2.28
CA GLU A 53 -9.07 13.82 2.89
C GLU A 53 -8.05 14.25 1.85
N ASP A 54 -7.36 15.35 2.10
CA ASP A 54 -6.21 15.75 1.31
C ASP A 54 -4.95 14.95 1.71
N LYS A 55 -3.87 15.14 0.99
CA LYS A 55 -2.61 14.45 1.22
C LYS A 55 -1.59 15.25 2.05
N THR A 56 -2.05 16.20 2.86
CA THR A 56 -1.18 17.10 3.63
C THR A 56 -0.16 16.33 4.48
N TYR A 57 -0.60 15.28 5.17
CA TYR A 57 0.28 14.48 6.05
C TYR A 57 0.79 13.19 5.39
N PHE A 58 0.37 12.90 4.17
CA PHE A 58 0.59 11.62 3.52
C PHE A 58 2.09 11.29 3.40
N GLU A 59 2.88 12.22 2.85
CA GLU A 59 4.31 11.98 2.60
C GLU A 59 5.10 11.80 3.91
N GLU A 60 4.82 12.63 4.92
CA GLU A 60 5.49 12.53 6.22
C GLU A 60 5.15 11.24 6.95
N LEU A 61 3.86 10.85 6.98
CA LEU A 61 3.41 9.62 7.62
C LEU A 61 3.94 8.39 6.91
N SER A 62 3.97 8.38 5.57
CA SER A 62 4.52 7.28 4.78
C SER A 62 5.98 7.02 5.12
N LYS A 63 6.80 8.07 5.23
CA LYS A 63 8.21 7.96 5.63
C LYS A 63 8.36 7.52 7.08
N LYS A 64 7.59 8.10 8.00
CA LYS A 64 7.66 7.76 9.43
C LYS A 64 7.25 6.32 9.73
N VAL A 65 6.22 5.81 9.07
CA VAL A 65 5.80 4.42 9.25
C VAL A 65 6.94 3.46 8.94
N LEU A 66 7.71 3.69 7.88
CA LEU A 66 8.85 2.85 7.51
C LEU A 66 9.96 2.82 8.58
N LEU A 67 10.13 3.91 9.32
CA LEU A 67 11.17 4.01 10.37
C LEU A 67 10.84 3.20 11.63
N TYR A 68 9.57 2.84 11.84
CA TYR A 68 9.09 2.24 13.09
C TYR A 68 8.54 0.84 12.93
N ILE A 69 8.91 0.15 11.84
CA ILE A 69 8.53 -1.24 11.62
C ILE A 69 9.21 -2.14 12.65
N ASP A 70 8.40 -2.81 13.45
CA ASP A 70 8.84 -3.84 14.38
C ASP A 70 8.33 -5.20 13.87
N TYR A 71 9.22 -6.00 13.31
CA TYR A 71 8.91 -7.32 12.75
C TYR A 71 8.59 -8.38 13.82
N SER A 72 8.79 -8.08 15.10
CA SER A 72 8.51 -9.01 16.19
C SER A 72 7.05 -9.03 16.65
N ASP A 73 6.25 -8.03 16.22
CA ASP A 73 4.87 -7.84 16.64
C ASP A 73 3.89 -8.20 15.52
N ASN A 74 3.37 -9.44 15.56
CA ASN A 74 2.45 -9.96 14.54
C ASN A 74 1.16 -9.12 14.37
N GLU A 75 0.63 -8.54 15.45
CA GLU A 75 -0.58 -7.71 15.34
C GLU A 75 -0.30 -6.41 14.57
N ARG A 76 0.87 -5.82 14.82
CA ARG A 76 1.31 -4.62 14.09
C ARG A 76 1.63 -4.91 12.64
N ILE A 77 2.20 -6.06 12.34
CA ILE A 77 2.52 -6.46 10.98
C ILE A 77 1.26 -6.47 10.10
N TYR A 78 0.17 -7.04 10.56
CA TYR A 78 -1.08 -7.08 9.79
C TYR A 78 -1.59 -5.68 9.41
N ILE A 79 -1.54 -4.71 10.32
CA ILE A 79 -1.95 -3.35 10.00
C ILE A 79 -0.93 -2.62 9.11
N LEU A 80 0.36 -2.92 9.26
CA LEU A 80 1.42 -2.37 8.40
C LEU A 80 1.30 -2.84 6.96
N GLU A 81 0.93 -4.09 6.70
CA GLU A 81 0.64 -4.59 5.34
C GLU A 81 -0.48 -3.76 4.68
N ARG A 82 -1.55 -3.46 5.41
CA ARG A 82 -2.65 -2.62 4.90
C ARG A 82 -2.20 -1.18 4.64
N ILE A 83 -1.40 -0.62 5.54
CA ILE A 83 -0.82 0.72 5.38
C ILE A 83 0.05 0.76 4.13
N LEU A 84 0.91 -0.24 3.91
CA LEU A 84 1.78 -0.30 2.73
C LEU A 84 1.00 -0.40 1.42
N ILE A 85 -0.10 -1.15 1.38
CA ILE A 85 -1.01 -1.14 0.23
C ILE A 85 -1.58 0.27 0.02
N GLY A 86 -2.07 0.91 1.07
CA GLY A 86 -2.59 2.28 1.01
C GLY A 86 -1.55 3.29 0.51
N ILE A 87 -0.29 3.13 0.92
CA ILE A 87 0.83 3.95 0.44
C ILE A 87 1.07 3.69 -1.05
N LEU A 88 1.28 2.44 -1.45
CA LEU A 88 1.60 2.05 -2.83
C LEU A 88 0.55 2.51 -3.84
N THR A 89 -0.72 2.56 -3.45
CA THR A 89 -1.80 3.04 -4.34
C THR A 89 -1.78 4.55 -4.59
N GLN A 90 -0.96 5.31 -3.85
CA GLN A 90 -1.03 6.78 -3.84
C GLN A 90 0.30 7.49 -4.02
N VAL A 91 1.44 6.82 -3.76
CA VAL A 91 2.78 7.38 -4.00
C VAL A 91 3.09 7.45 -5.49
N LYS A 92 4.11 8.23 -5.83
CA LYS A 92 4.63 8.28 -7.18
C LYS A 92 5.27 6.95 -7.57
N ILE A 93 5.24 6.63 -8.86
CA ILE A 93 5.79 5.36 -9.38
C ILE A 93 7.28 5.22 -9.07
N GLU A 94 8.01 6.33 -9.04
CA GLU A 94 9.44 6.38 -8.72
C GLU A 94 9.76 5.82 -7.33
N ASP A 95 8.80 5.92 -6.41
CA ASP A 95 8.96 5.48 -5.02
C ASP A 95 8.53 4.01 -4.79
N TYR A 96 7.95 3.34 -5.78
CA TYR A 96 7.39 1.99 -5.62
C TYR A 96 8.41 0.99 -5.06
N LEU A 97 9.66 1.00 -5.53
CA LEU A 97 10.66 0.03 -5.06
C LEU A 97 11.01 0.20 -3.58
N ILE A 98 10.93 1.41 -3.03
CA ILE A 98 11.18 1.66 -1.61
C ILE A 98 10.17 0.90 -0.77
N TYR A 99 8.89 1.05 -1.10
CA TYR A 99 7.79 0.45 -0.33
C TYR A 99 7.60 -1.04 -0.62
N THR A 100 7.78 -1.49 -1.86
CA THR A 100 7.69 -2.92 -2.20
C THR A 100 8.80 -3.73 -1.57
N LYS A 101 10.02 -3.17 -1.43
CA LYS A 101 11.12 -3.83 -0.71
C LYS A 101 10.74 -4.10 0.75
N VAL A 102 10.28 -3.09 1.46
CA VAL A 102 9.84 -3.23 2.87
C VAL A 102 8.68 -4.21 2.97
N PHE A 103 7.70 -4.12 2.06
CA PHE A 103 6.56 -5.02 2.04
C PHE A 103 6.97 -6.48 1.81
N ARG A 104 7.96 -6.71 0.95
CA ARG A 104 8.54 -8.03 0.72
C ARG A 104 9.20 -8.59 1.98
N GLU A 105 10.02 -7.79 2.66
CA GLU A 105 10.66 -8.17 3.93
C GLU A 105 9.62 -8.59 4.97
N ILE A 106 8.50 -7.85 5.09
CA ILE A 106 7.39 -8.21 5.97
C ILE A 106 6.77 -9.55 5.55
N THR A 107 6.40 -9.72 4.28
CA THR A 107 5.74 -10.95 3.81
C THR A 107 6.64 -12.18 3.97
N GLU A 108 7.96 -12.02 3.83
CA GLU A 108 8.94 -13.09 4.03
C GLU A 108 9.13 -13.44 5.51
N SER A 109 9.21 -12.43 6.39
CA SER A 109 9.36 -12.65 7.83
C SER A 109 8.13 -13.33 8.47
N THR A 110 6.95 -13.10 7.92
CA THR A 110 5.69 -13.66 8.42
C THR A 110 5.23 -14.91 7.69
N ASN A 111 5.90 -15.31 6.61
CA ASN A 111 5.43 -16.32 5.65
C ASN A 111 4.02 -16.02 5.09
N ASN A 112 3.61 -14.76 5.08
CA ASN A 112 2.32 -14.32 4.53
C ASN A 112 2.47 -13.93 3.06
N PHE A 113 2.25 -14.89 2.17
CA PHE A 113 2.42 -14.67 0.72
C PHE A 113 1.20 -14.05 0.03
N GLN A 114 0.14 -13.75 0.77
CA GLN A 114 -1.12 -13.23 0.22
C GLN A 114 -0.94 -11.94 -0.60
N HIS A 115 0.03 -11.10 -0.23
CA HIS A 115 0.28 -9.83 -0.89
C HIS A 115 1.37 -9.86 -1.97
N LYS A 116 2.03 -11.00 -2.19
CA LYS A 116 3.07 -11.10 -3.22
C LYS A 116 2.60 -10.73 -4.63
N PRO A 117 1.38 -11.09 -5.08
CA PRO A 117 0.88 -10.63 -6.39
C PRO A 117 0.90 -9.10 -6.51
N VAL A 118 0.44 -8.40 -5.47
CA VAL A 118 0.38 -6.93 -5.44
C VAL A 118 1.78 -6.33 -5.48
N ILE A 119 2.72 -6.85 -4.68
CA ILE A 119 4.11 -6.39 -4.64
C ILE A 119 4.74 -6.47 -6.03
N TYR A 120 4.65 -7.62 -6.69
CA TYR A 120 5.23 -7.81 -8.02
C TYR A 120 4.54 -6.97 -9.10
N ALA A 121 3.23 -6.72 -9.00
CA ALA A 121 2.53 -5.84 -9.93
C ALA A 121 3.04 -4.38 -9.83
N PHE A 122 3.25 -3.85 -8.62
CA PHE A 122 3.84 -2.52 -8.45
C PHE A 122 5.29 -2.44 -8.94
N GLU A 123 6.10 -3.49 -8.70
CA GLU A 123 7.46 -3.57 -9.25
C GLU A 123 7.46 -3.61 -10.77
N ALA A 124 6.53 -4.34 -11.40
CA ALA A 124 6.40 -4.37 -12.86
C ALA A 124 6.14 -2.97 -13.42
N LYS A 125 5.22 -2.21 -12.82
CA LYS A 125 4.95 -0.82 -13.21
C LYS A 125 6.18 0.08 -13.07
N TYR A 126 6.93 -0.09 -11.98
CA TYR A 126 8.19 0.66 -11.81
C TYR A 126 9.18 0.34 -12.92
N TYR A 127 9.48 -0.93 -13.18
CA TYR A 127 10.41 -1.33 -14.23
C TYR A 127 9.97 -0.81 -15.61
N LEU A 128 8.67 -0.84 -15.88
CA LEU A 128 8.14 -0.37 -17.15
C LEU A 128 8.19 1.15 -17.29
N LYS A 129 7.72 1.88 -16.29
CA LYS A 129 7.51 3.34 -16.42
C LYS A 129 8.75 4.16 -16.06
N VAL A 130 9.61 3.67 -15.15
CA VAL A 130 10.79 4.37 -14.65
C VAL A 130 12.07 3.85 -15.31
N GLU A 131 12.37 2.54 -15.19
CA GLU A 131 13.58 1.97 -15.77
C GLU A 131 13.47 1.75 -17.29
N LYS A 132 12.27 1.73 -17.86
CA LYS A 132 12.00 1.38 -19.27
C LYS A 132 12.49 -0.03 -19.63
N ASP A 133 12.54 -0.92 -18.64
CA ASP A 133 12.97 -2.31 -18.79
C ASP A 133 11.76 -3.24 -18.93
N CYS A 134 11.33 -3.44 -20.17
CA CYS A 134 10.18 -4.30 -20.49
C CYS A 134 10.39 -5.75 -20.06
N LYS A 135 11.66 -6.24 -20.10
CA LYS A 135 11.96 -7.61 -19.71
C LYS A 135 11.79 -7.83 -18.21
N LYS A 136 12.29 -6.90 -17.39
CA LYS A 136 12.08 -6.96 -15.93
C LYS A 136 10.60 -6.77 -15.58
N ALA A 137 9.90 -5.85 -16.26
CA ALA A 137 8.48 -5.65 -16.07
C ALA A 137 7.68 -6.92 -16.35
N GLU A 138 7.93 -7.57 -17.50
CA GLU A 138 7.27 -8.82 -17.85
C GLU A 138 7.56 -9.95 -16.83
N GLN A 139 8.81 -10.08 -16.39
CA GLN A 139 9.18 -11.06 -15.37
C GLN A 139 8.44 -10.82 -14.04
N SER A 140 8.27 -9.56 -13.64
CA SER A 140 7.54 -9.21 -12.42
C SER A 140 6.05 -9.47 -12.56
N TYR A 141 5.42 -9.13 -13.70
CA TYR A 141 4.03 -9.50 -13.96
C TYR A 141 3.82 -11.03 -13.97
N ASN A 142 4.72 -11.79 -14.58
CA ASN A 142 4.62 -13.25 -14.58
C ASN A 142 4.66 -13.82 -13.15
N LYS A 143 5.53 -13.29 -12.28
CA LYS A 143 5.56 -13.67 -10.86
C LYS A 143 4.27 -13.27 -10.13
N ALA A 144 3.73 -12.07 -10.39
CA ALA A 144 2.46 -11.66 -9.81
C ALA A 144 1.32 -12.63 -10.15
N ILE A 145 1.22 -13.02 -11.43
CA ILE A 145 0.23 -13.97 -11.94
C ILE A 145 0.44 -15.36 -11.33
N GLU A 146 1.70 -15.82 -11.26
CA GLU A 146 2.04 -17.12 -10.65
C GLU A 146 1.59 -17.16 -9.18
N PHE A 147 1.89 -16.16 -8.37
CA PHE A 147 1.45 -16.09 -6.98
C PHE A 147 -0.07 -15.99 -6.84
N ALA A 148 -0.77 -15.23 -7.70
CA ALA A 148 -2.22 -15.17 -7.69
C ALA A 148 -2.84 -16.56 -7.97
N ASN A 149 -2.28 -17.31 -8.91
CA ASN A 149 -2.70 -18.69 -9.20
C ASN A 149 -2.40 -19.65 -8.03
N MET A 150 -1.22 -19.54 -7.40
CA MET A 150 -0.87 -20.33 -6.20
C MET A 150 -1.83 -20.08 -5.03
N LEU A 151 -2.33 -18.86 -4.90
CA LEU A 151 -3.34 -18.46 -3.91
C LEU A 151 -4.77 -18.84 -4.32
N ASN A 152 -4.94 -19.45 -5.49
CA ASN A 152 -6.23 -19.79 -6.09
C ASN A 152 -7.16 -18.58 -6.31
N ASP A 153 -6.58 -17.39 -6.45
CA ASP A 153 -7.29 -16.14 -6.77
C ASP A 153 -7.32 -15.91 -8.29
N LYS A 154 -8.27 -16.60 -8.96
CA LYS A 154 -8.43 -16.51 -10.41
C LYS A 154 -8.81 -15.12 -10.89
N VAL A 155 -9.61 -14.39 -10.11
CA VAL A 155 -10.04 -13.02 -10.47
C VAL A 155 -8.83 -12.09 -10.51
N LEU A 156 -7.98 -12.15 -9.50
CA LEU A 156 -6.73 -11.37 -9.47
C LEU A 156 -5.79 -11.79 -10.61
N ALA A 157 -5.62 -13.08 -10.86
CA ALA A 157 -4.77 -13.58 -11.95
C ALA A 157 -5.24 -13.06 -13.32
N ASP A 158 -6.53 -13.14 -13.62
CA ASP A 158 -7.10 -12.64 -14.88
C ASP A 158 -6.95 -11.10 -15.02
N ASN A 159 -7.09 -10.35 -13.93
CA ASN A 159 -6.88 -8.91 -13.93
C ASN A 159 -5.41 -8.56 -14.19
N LEU A 160 -4.47 -9.27 -13.57
CA LEU A 160 -3.03 -9.07 -13.78
C LEU A 160 -2.59 -9.42 -15.20
N ILE A 161 -3.20 -10.44 -15.84
CA ILE A 161 -2.95 -10.77 -17.24
C ILE A 161 -3.38 -9.61 -18.13
N LYS A 162 -4.59 -9.10 -17.95
CA LYS A 162 -5.12 -7.96 -18.73
C LYS A 162 -4.25 -6.70 -18.53
N GLU A 163 -3.86 -6.43 -17.29
CA GLU A 163 -3.00 -5.27 -16.96
C GLU A 163 -1.63 -5.41 -17.64
N LYS A 164 -1.01 -6.60 -17.57
CA LYS A 164 0.23 -6.90 -18.28
C LYS A 164 0.11 -6.65 -19.78
N GLU A 165 -0.94 -7.17 -20.40
CA GLU A 165 -1.19 -7.00 -21.85
C GLU A 165 -1.30 -5.53 -22.21
N LEU A 166 -2.11 -4.75 -21.49
CA LEU A 166 -2.29 -3.32 -21.73
C LEU A 166 -0.98 -2.54 -21.55
N ASP A 167 -0.27 -2.80 -20.47
CA ASP A 167 0.96 -2.07 -20.14
C ASP A 167 2.11 -2.38 -21.14
N LEU A 168 2.17 -3.60 -21.68
CA LEU A 168 3.23 -3.99 -22.62
C LEU A 168 2.92 -3.68 -24.09
N ILE A 169 1.64 -3.50 -24.47
CA ILE A 169 1.25 -3.10 -25.84
C ILE A 169 1.65 -1.64 -26.16
N ASP A 170 1.60 -0.75 -25.17
CA ASP A 170 1.89 0.68 -25.33
C ASP A 170 3.39 1.01 -25.56
N ILE A 171 4.24 0.01 -25.77
CA ILE A 171 5.66 0.21 -26.01
C ILE A 171 5.90 0.20 -27.52
N PRO A 172 6.32 1.33 -28.12
CA PRO A 172 6.75 1.32 -29.50
C PRO A 172 7.91 0.32 -29.64
N SER A 173 7.75 -0.64 -30.53
CA SER A 173 8.85 -1.54 -30.92
C SER A 173 10.02 -0.67 -31.42
N ILE A 174 11.10 -0.61 -30.64
CA ILE A 174 12.35 0.06 -31.02
C ILE A 174 13.11 -0.88 -31.95
#